data_36ff20b81bf06797b294dbfd96f54fd7
#
_entry.id   36ff20b81bf06797b294dbfd96f54fd7
#
_cell.length_a   1.000
_cell.length_b   1.000
_cell.length_c   1.000
_cell.angle_alpha   90.00
_cell.angle_beta   90.00
_cell.angle_gamma   90.00
#
_symmetry.space_group_name_H-M   'P 1'
#
loop_
_entity.id
_entity.type
_entity.pdbx_description
1 polymer ?
#
loop_
_entity_poly.entity_id
_entity_poly.type
_entity_poly.pdbx_seq_one_letter_code
_entity_poly.pdbx_strand_id
1 'polypeptide(L)'
;MAVPKPKAKTGLRRLGVKSKKAPAPKTRHHVAASKRAVNTRKIKPLPMSGSEPKFSWEPWGSAGRVHDNCYDYAFGSFSSKRTRRSVPGNTSGMGSNGLTFTTCKGITERILSDNPRGAAKLINPGARCPPGYYKVMCFVAPHNDFFNSTGDFHFLKQVGSVRYRIRPGDTVKGIAAFFRVKPHVILSAARVSKAPLSPNDGDVVNSNDELFRLDKLNVTHRNTTRLRPGRIIEFPVNLWGHKQGWAGGPLLIDASGKTIVDPRKANLNYHPGFHYSKFCSAWAVRKGVARTGANANR
;
A
#
# COMPACT_ATOMS: atom_id res chain seq x y z
N MET A 1 -30.34 53.32 9.71
CA MET A 1 -31.19 52.72 8.67
C MET A 1 -31.38 51.25 9.02
N ALA A 2 -32.61 50.88 9.42
CA ALA A 2 -32.94 49.54 9.90
C ALA A 2 -33.55 48.70 8.77
N VAL A 3 -33.05 47.48 8.58
CA VAL A 3 -33.54 46.53 7.57
C VAL A 3 -34.68 45.71 8.20
N PRO A 4 -35.85 45.55 7.55
CA PRO A 4 -36.97 44.82 8.10
C PRO A 4 -36.86 43.31 7.88
N LYS A 5 -37.30 42.54 8.91
CA LYS A 5 -37.42 41.08 8.90
C LYS A 5 -38.65 40.62 8.09
N PRO A 6 -38.57 39.55 7.31
CA PRO A 6 -39.75 38.95 6.68
C PRO A 6 -40.50 38.02 7.65
N LYS A 7 -41.83 38.15 7.61
CA LYS A 7 -42.78 37.32 8.36
C LYS A 7 -43.00 35.96 7.68
N ALA A 8 -42.94 34.89 8.47
CA ALA A 8 -43.36 33.54 8.07
C ALA A 8 -44.90 33.46 8.02
N LYS A 9 -45.44 32.82 6.98
CA LYS A 9 -46.82 32.33 6.94
C LYS A 9 -46.86 30.82 6.72
N THR A 10 -47.43 30.24 7.72
CA THR A 10 -48.01 28.93 7.89
C THR A 10 -48.93 28.43 6.79
N GLY A 11 -48.97 27.11 6.60
CA GLY A 11 -50.06 26.45 5.93
C GLY A 11 -49.69 25.17 5.19
N LEU A 12 -49.37 24.08 5.89
CA LEU A 12 -49.26 22.75 5.27
C LEU A 12 -50.51 21.91 5.63
N ARG A 13 -51.42 21.79 4.65
CA ARG A 13 -52.53 20.82 4.68
C ARG A 13 -51.98 19.40 4.57
N ARG A 14 -52.27 18.58 5.54
CA ARG A 14 -52.07 17.12 5.51
C ARG A 14 -53.07 16.48 4.55
N LEU A 15 -52.58 15.98 3.43
CA LEU A 15 -53.34 15.03 2.60
C LEU A 15 -53.00 13.59 3.08
N GLY A 16 -54.04 12.95 3.65
CA GLY A 16 -53.95 11.56 4.07
C GLY A 16 -53.94 10.62 2.86
N VAL A 17 -52.81 9.96 2.65
CA VAL A 17 -52.72 8.85 1.69
C VAL A 17 -52.88 7.52 2.43
N LYS A 18 -54.01 6.84 2.13
CA LYS A 18 -54.25 5.47 2.59
C LYS A 18 -53.31 4.52 1.88
N SER A 19 -52.38 3.92 2.63
CA SER A 19 -51.47 2.88 2.08
C SER A 19 -52.23 1.57 1.87
N LYS A 20 -52.36 1.15 0.62
CA LYS A 20 -52.75 -0.22 0.28
C LYS A 20 -51.58 -1.16 0.53
N LYS A 21 -51.77 -2.16 1.45
CA LYS A 21 -50.84 -3.26 1.65
C LYS A 21 -50.63 -4.05 0.36
N ALA A 22 -49.39 -4.10 -0.12
CA ALA A 22 -48.98 -4.98 -1.21
C ALA A 22 -48.85 -6.43 -0.67
N PRO A 23 -49.21 -7.45 -1.46
CA PRO A 23 -49.07 -8.86 -1.06
C PRO A 23 -47.59 -9.27 -1.08
N ALA A 24 -47.18 -10.07 -0.09
CA ALA A 24 -45.85 -10.61 0.04
C ALA A 24 -45.47 -11.55 -1.13
N PRO A 25 -44.27 -11.45 -1.73
CA PRO A 25 -43.82 -12.42 -2.71
C PRO A 25 -43.38 -13.70 -1.99
N LYS A 26 -44.11 -14.78 -2.22
CA LYS A 26 -43.66 -16.16 -1.98
C LYS A 26 -42.84 -16.58 -3.18
N THR A 27 -41.53 -16.80 -2.99
CA THR A 27 -40.80 -17.92 -3.63
C THR A 27 -39.34 -17.86 -3.17
N ARG A 28 -39.01 -18.74 -2.20
CA ARG A 28 -37.62 -19.09 -1.90
C ARG A 28 -37.13 -20.00 -3.01
N HIS A 29 -36.38 -19.49 -3.95
CA HIS A 29 -35.50 -20.31 -4.78
C HIS A 29 -34.21 -20.55 -3.98
N HIS A 30 -34.07 -21.76 -3.44
CA HIS A 30 -32.79 -22.29 -2.98
C HIS A 30 -31.86 -22.41 -4.19
N VAL A 31 -31.11 -21.37 -4.47
CA VAL A 31 -29.95 -21.49 -5.34
C VAL A 31 -28.88 -22.23 -4.53
N ALA A 32 -28.69 -23.50 -4.84
CA ALA A 32 -27.59 -24.30 -4.32
C ALA A 32 -26.29 -23.59 -4.74
N ALA A 33 -25.65 -22.92 -3.78
CA ALA A 33 -24.33 -22.33 -3.97
C ALA A 33 -23.36 -23.47 -4.24
N SER A 34 -23.04 -23.69 -5.51
CA SER A 34 -21.95 -24.54 -5.95
C SER A 34 -20.67 -24.07 -5.24
N LYS A 35 -20.23 -24.82 -4.25
CA LYS A 35 -18.91 -24.67 -3.60
C LYS A 35 -17.85 -25.09 -4.60
N ARG A 36 -17.57 -24.27 -5.62
CA ARG A 36 -16.33 -24.38 -6.38
C ARG A 36 -15.21 -24.12 -5.38
N ALA A 37 -14.51 -25.18 -5.01
CA ALA A 37 -13.26 -25.10 -4.27
C ALA A 37 -12.33 -24.23 -5.10
N VAL A 38 -12.20 -22.96 -4.70
CA VAL A 38 -11.20 -22.04 -5.28
C VAL A 38 -9.87 -22.65 -4.89
N ASN A 39 -9.20 -23.26 -5.86
CA ASN A 39 -7.87 -23.83 -5.70
C ASN A 39 -6.91 -22.65 -5.45
N THR A 40 -6.79 -22.24 -4.19
CA THR A 40 -5.90 -21.19 -3.73
C THR A 40 -4.47 -21.74 -3.78
N ARG A 41 -3.92 -21.86 -4.99
CA ARG A 41 -2.49 -22.08 -5.14
C ARG A 41 -1.78 -21.01 -4.31
N LYS A 42 -1.06 -21.45 -3.26
CA LYS A 42 -0.27 -20.53 -2.41
C LYS A 42 0.65 -19.72 -3.32
N ILE A 43 0.44 -18.41 -3.37
CA ILE A 43 1.32 -17.52 -4.13
C ILE A 43 2.73 -17.67 -3.54
N LYS A 44 3.68 -18.11 -4.39
CA LYS A 44 5.08 -18.26 -3.98
C LYS A 44 5.73 -16.87 -3.95
N PRO A 45 6.40 -16.49 -2.84
CA PRO A 45 7.15 -15.26 -2.75
C PRO A 45 8.26 -15.19 -3.80
N LEU A 46 8.54 -13.97 -4.27
CA LEU A 46 9.64 -13.74 -5.21
C LEU A 46 11.00 -13.78 -4.49
N PRO A 47 12.08 -14.16 -5.21
CA PRO A 47 13.42 -14.24 -4.63
C PRO A 47 13.87 -12.88 -4.07
N MET A 48 14.49 -12.92 -2.88
CA MET A 48 15.10 -11.77 -2.21
C MET A 48 16.61 -11.75 -2.47
N SER A 49 17.21 -10.56 -2.52
CA SER A 49 18.66 -10.37 -2.62
C SER A 49 19.36 -10.50 -1.26
N GLY A 50 18.65 -10.19 -0.18
CA GLY A 50 19.18 -9.95 1.16
C GLY A 50 19.49 -8.48 1.44
N SER A 51 19.25 -7.59 0.45
CA SER A 51 19.46 -6.14 0.58
C SER A 51 18.16 -5.36 0.62
N GLU A 52 17.03 -6.05 0.73
CA GLU A 52 15.71 -5.43 0.78
C GLU A 52 15.63 -4.47 1.98
N PRO A 53 15.04 -3.26 1.77
CA PRO A 53 14.83 -2.33 2.87
C PRO A 53 13.83 -2.88 3.88
N LYS A 54 13.94 -2.40 5.12
CA LYS A 54 12.88 -2.56 6.12
C LYS A 54 11.62 -1.85 5.63
N PHE A 55 10.46 -2.42 5.92
CA PHE A 55 9.22 -1.67 5.83
C PHE A 55 9.22 -0.61 6.93
N SER A 56 9.07 0.65 6.53
CA SER A 56 9.05 1.78 7.42
C SER A 56 7.82 2.63 7.14
N TRP A 57 7.09 2.98 8.18
CA TRP A 57 6.03 3.97 8.11
C TRP A 57 6.61 5.38 8.04
N GLU A 58 7.56 5.66 8.92
CA GLU A 58 8.27 6.93 8.90
C GLU A 58 9.47 6.92 7.94
N PRO A 59 9.77 8.05 7.34
CA PRO A 59 9.07 9.35 7.41
C PRO A 59 7.90 9.48 6.43
N TRP A 60 7.53 8.43 5.73
CA TRP A 60 6.57 8.44 4.61
C TRP A 60 5.12 8.67 5.02
N GLY A 61 4.74 8.23 6.22
CA GLY A 61 3.40 8.34 6.76
C GLY A 61 3.12 9.66 7.47
N SER A 62 4.17 10.35 7.93
CA SER A 62 4.08 11.66 8.57
C SER A 62 4.56 12.78 7.64
N ALA A 63 5.83 13.14 7.68
CA ALA A 63 6.40 14.23 6.87
C ALA A 63 6.31 13.97 5.36
N GLY A 64 6.48 12.71 4.91
CA GLY A 64 6.37 12.32 3.50
C GLY A 64 4.96 12.10 2.99
N ARG A 65 3.95 12.20 3.85
CA ARG A 65 2.55 11.89 3.47
C ARG A 65 2.07 12.73 2.30
N VAL A 66 2.34 14.02 2.31
CA VAL A 66 1.88 14.99 1.31
C VAL A 66 2.95 15.41 0.31
N HIS A 67 4.21 15.04 0.53
CA HIS A 67 5.33 15.46 -0.30
C HIS A 67 5.83 14.36 -1.24
N ASP A 68 5.82 13.11 -0.79
CA ASP A 68 6.35 11.97 -1.53
C ASP A 68 5.23 11.03 -2.01
N ASN A 69 5.42 10.42 -3.17
CA ASN A 69 4.45 9.50 -3.77
C ASN A 69 4.97 8.05 -3.82
N CYS A 70 4.30 7.19 -4.59
CA CYS A 70 4.70 5.79 -4.76
C CYS A 70 6.08 5.62 -5.39
N TYR A 71 6.49 6.51 -6.31
CA TYR A 71 7.79 6.48 -6.96
C TYR A 71 8.91 6.79 -5.97
N ASP A 72 8.73 7.85 -5.16
CA ASP A 72 9.67 8.23 -4.11
C ASP A 72 9.84 7.12 -3.08
N TYR A 73 8.70 6.59 -2.59
CA TYR A 73 8.70 5.51 -1.63
C TYR A 73 9.40 4.27 -2.16
N ALA A 74 9.08 3.84 -3.38
CA ALA A 74 9.65 2.63 -3.96
C ALA A 74 11.15 2.74 -4.21
N PHE A 75 11.64 3.92 -4.61
CA PHE A 75 13.06 4.16 -4.87
C PHE A 75 13.84 4.63 -3.64
N GLY A 76 13.17 4.85 -2.51
CA GLY A 76 13.79 5.27 -1.26
C GLY A 76 14.32 6.70 -1.28
N SER A 77 13.74 7.58 -2.09
CA SER A 77 14.13 8.98 -2.28
C SER A 77 13.19 9.91 -1.51
N PHE A 78 13.38 9.98 -0.20
CA PHE A 78 12.58 10.84 0.68
C PHE A 78 12.98 12.31 0.59
N SER A 79 12.00 13.23 0.64
CA SER A 79 12.23 14.66 0.81
C SER A 79 11.06 15.37 1.47
N SER A 80 11.26 15.87 2.69
CA SER A 80 10.27 16.71 3.39
C SER A 80 10.06 18.11 2.78
N LYS A 81 10.95 18.53 1.89
CA LYS A 81 10.93 19.85 1.24
C LYS A 81 10.32 19.82 -0.17
N ARG A 82 9.81 18.68 -0.60
CA ARG A 82 9.26 18.53 -1.95
C ARG A 82 7.94 19.26 -2.08
N THR A 83 7.86 20.16 -3.05
CA THR A 83 6.65 20.97 -3.33
C THR A 83 5.82 20.42 -4.49
N ARG A 84 6.36 19.49 -5.27
CA ARG A 84 5.71 18.89 -6.43
C ARG A 84 5.83 17.38 -6.41
N ARG A 85 4.86 16.69 -7.02
CA ARG A 85 4.92 15.23 -7.21
C ARG A 85 6.15 14.84 -8.00
N SER A 86 6.85 13.83 -7.53
CA SER A 86 7.86 13.16 -8.35
C SER A 86 7.19 12.40 -9.48
N VAL A 87 7.62 12.70 -10.69
CA VAL A 87 7.22 11.98 -11.90
C VAL A 87 8.49 11.40 -12.51
N PRO A 88 8.49 10.13 -12.97
CA PRO A 88 9.64 9.59 -13.69
C PRO A 88 10.07 10.51 -14.83
N GLY A 89 11.37 10.79 -14.91
CA GLY A 89 11.97 11.75 -15.86
C GLY A 89 12.21 13.15 -15.29
N ASN A 90 11.64 13.49 -14.13
CA ASN A 90 11.80 14.84 -13.57
C ASN A 90 13.25 15.14 -13.13
N THR A 91 13.97 14.15 -12.61
CA THR A 91 15.36 14.31 -12.18
C THR A 91 16.29 14.58 -13.37
N SER A 92 15.98 13.99 -14.52
CA SER A 92 16.74 14.14 -15.77
C SER A 92 16.26 15.29 -16.66
N GLY A 93 15.29 16.08 -16.20
CA GLY A 93 14.78 17.23 -16.97
C GLY A 93 13.83 16.87 -18.11
N MET A 94 13.32 15.63 -18.20
CA MET A 94 12.36 15.23 -19.25
C MET A 94 11.00 15.91 -19.11
N GLY A 95 10.77 16.67 -18.05
CA GLY A 95 9.52 17.35 -17.79
C GLY A 95 8.36 16.41 -17.47
N SER A 96 7.21 16.97 -17.14
CA SER A 96 5.96 16.24 -16.94
C SER A 96 5.05 16.27 -18.18
N ASN A 97 5.51 16.85 -19.27
CA ASN A 97 4.71 17.05 -20.46
C ASN A 97 4.52 15.74 -21.22
N GLY A 98 3.26 15.39 -21.44
CA GLY A 98 2.84 14.29 -22.27
C GLY A 98 2.59 12.99 -21.54
N LEU A 99 1.81 12.14 -22.19
CA LEU A 99 1.27 10.86 -21.71
C LEU A 99 2.33 9.74 -21.59
N THR A 100 3.62 10.07 -21.75
CA THR A 100 4.68 9.05 -21.82
C THR A 100 4.90 8.31 -20.50
N PHE A 101 4.56 8.92 -19.36
CA PHE A 101 4.67 8.24 -18.05
C PHE A 101 3.53 7.25 -17.76
N THR A 102 2.50 7.20 -18.61
CA THR A 102 1.39 6.24 -18.51
C THR A 102 1.52 5.06 -19.48
N THR A 103 2.58 5.03 -20.27
CA THR A 103 2.93 3.89 -21.13
C THR A 103 4.13 3.14 -20.56
N CYS A 104 4.16 1.82 -20.73
CA CYS A 104 5.27 1.02 -20.21
C CYS A 104 6.63 1.41 -20.82
N LYS A 105 6.66 1.74 -22.11
CA LYS A 105 7.89 2.22 -22.78
C LYS A 105 8.34 3.55 -22.19
N GLY A 106 7.48 4.54 -22.19
CA GLY A 106 7.81 5.88 -21.74
C GLY A 106 8.21 5.95 -20.27
N ILE A 107 7.49 5.25 -19.37
CA ILE A 107 7.87 5.24 -17.95
C ILE A 107 9.21 4.54 -17.72
N THR A 108 9.51 3.50 -18.50
CA THR A 108 10.80 2.79 -18.43
C THR A 108 11.97 3.70 -18.85
N GLU A 109 11.86 4.39 -19.97
CA GLU A 109 12.87 5.34 -20.45
C GLU A 109 13.12 6.46 -19.44
N ARG A 110 12.07 6.99 -18.83
CA ARG A 110 12.14 8.05 -17.82
C ARG A 110 12.84 7.59 -16.54
N ILE A 111 12.54 6.37 -16.06
CA ILE A 111 13.22 5.82 -14.88
C ILE A 111 14.71 5.63 -15.14
N LEU A 112 15.09 5.12 -16.32
CA LEU A 112 16.48 4.95 -16.70
C LEU A 112 17.21 6.29 -16.78
N SER A 113 16.57 7.32 -17.33
CA SER A 113 17.10 8.66 -17.40
C SER A 113 17.36 9.29 -16.02
N ASP A 114 16.41 9.12 -15.08
CA ASP A 114 16.55 9.60 -13.70
C ASP A 114 17.66 8.86 -12.92
N ASN A 115 17.93 7.60 -13.29
CA ASN A 115 18.78 6.69 -12.54
C ASN A 115 19.95 6.14 -13.39
N PRO A 116 20.83 7.00 -13.89
CA PRO A 116 21.97 6.58 -14.71
C PRO A 116 22.98 5.75 -13.90
N ARG A 117 24.00 5.21 -14.58
CA ARG A 117 25.11 4.47 -13.98
C ARG A 117 24.69 3.27 -13.13
N GLY A 118 23.53 2.68 -13.44
CA GLY A 118 23.02 1.47 -12.79
C GLY A 118 22.44 1.67 -11.41
N ALA A 119 22.06 2.90 -11.03
CA ALA A 119 21.26 3.14 -9.81
C ALA A 119 19.92 2.40 -9.85
N ALA A 120 19.34 2.25 -11.06
CA ALA A 120 18.26 1.32 -11.34
C ALA A 120 18.54 0.53 -12.62
N LYS A 121 18.25 -0.78 -12.62
CA LYS A 121 18.45 -1.69 -13.76
C LYS A 121 17.21 -2.53 -13.98
N LEU A 122 16.81 -2.70 -15.24
CA LEU A 122 15.76 -3.65 -15.60
C LEU A 122 16.18 -5.09 -15.26
N ILE A 123 15.27 -5.86 -14.70
CA ILE A 123 15.48 -7.27 -14.38
C ILE A 123 14.25 -8.10 -14.73
N ASN A 124 14.43 -9.41 -14.88
CA ASN A 124 13.30 -10.33 -14.90
C ASN A 124 12.58 -10.29 -13.53
N PRO A 125 11.25 -10.18 -13.48
CA PRO A 125 10.50 -10.16 -12.23
C PRO A 125 10.79 -11.34 -11.29
N GLY A 126 11.04 -12.52 -11.85
CA GLY A 126 11.38 -13.73 -11.10
C GLY A 126 12.84 -13.85 -10.68
N ALA A 127 13.74 -13.01 -11.22
CA ALA A 127 15.17 -13.07 -10.90
C ALA A 127 15.46 -12.49 -9.50
N ARG A 128 16.53 -12.97 -8.88
CA ARG A 128 17.10 -12.35 -7.68
C ARG A 128 17.85 -11.08 -8.07
N CYS A 129 17.70 -10.00 -7.29
CA CYS A 129 18.52 -8.81 -7.47
C CYS A 129 19.98 -9.08 -7.05
N PRO A 130 20.97 -8.38 -7.62
CA PRO A 130 22.35 -8.40 -7.15
C PRO A 130 22.46 -7.89 -5.69
N PRO A 131 23.52 -8.23 -4.96
CA PRO A 131 23.81 -7.65 -3.66
C PRO A 131 23.82 -6.12 -3.71
N GLY A 132 23.28 -5.46 -2.67
CA GLY A 132 23.15 -4.01 -2.62
C GLY A 132 21.92 -3.45 -3.36
N TYR A 133 21.16 -4.31 -4.05
CA TYR A 133 19.93 -3.92 -4.77
C TYR A 133 18.72 -4.63 -4.19
N TYR A 134 17.58 -3.97 -4.25
CA TYR A 134 16.27 -4.55 -3.94
C TYR A 134 15.32 -4.41 -5.13
N LYS A 135 14.26 -5.19 -5.12
CA LYS A 135 13.31 -5.24 -6.25
C LYS A 135 12.22 -4.18 -6.12
N VAL A 136 11.95 -3.52 -7.26
CA VAL A 136 10.81 -2.62 -7.45
C VAL A 136 10.01 -3.10 -8.65
N MET A 137 8.69 -2.98 -8.61
CA MET A 137 7.80 -3.24 -9.74
C MET A 137 6.98 -2.00 -10.06
N CYS A 138 6.80 -1.76 -11.37
CA CYS A 138 6.05 -0.67 -11.94
C CYS A 138 4.79 -1.18 -12.63
N PHE A 139 3.68 -0.51 -12.36
CA PHE A 139 2.38 -0.73 -12.98
C PHE A 139 1.83 0.59 -13.49
N VAL A 140 0.95 0.53 -14.50
CA VAL A 140 0.24 1.68 -15.01
C VAL A 140 -1.27 1.41 -15.06
N ALA A 141 -2.01 2.48 -14.82
CA ALA A 141 -3.42 2.61 -15.14
C ALA A 141 -3.49 3.46 -16.42
N PRO A 142 -3.77 2.91 -17.60
CA PRO A 142 -3.69 3.65 -18.85
C PRO A 142 -4.78 4.71 -19.00
N HIS A 143 -5.90 4.55 -18.30
CA HIS A 143 -7.02 5.49 -18.32
C HIS A 143 -7.77 5.45 -17.00
N ASN A 144 -8.41 6.55 -16.61
CA ASN A 144 -9.31 6.62 -15.47
C ASN A 144 -10.52 7.51 -15.78
N ASP A 145 -11.66 6.88 -15.98
CA ASP A 145 -12.92 7.57 -16.30
C ASP A 145 -13.40 8.46 -15.15
N PHE A 146 -13.18 8.06 -13.90
CA PHE A 146 -13.62 8.79 -12.72
C PHE A 146 -12.95 10.17 -12.59
N PHE A 147 -11.65 10.22 -12.90
CA PHE A 147 -10.89 11.48 -12.82
C PHE A 147 -10.74 12.17 -14.20
N ASN A 148 -11.36 11.64 -15.24
CA ASN A 148 -11.15 12.10 -16.61
C ASN A 148 -9.66 12.30 -16.93
N SER A 149 -8.82 11.35 -16.47
CA SER A 149 -7.38 11.47 -16.53
C SER A 149 -6.80 10.53 -17.58
N THR A 150 -5.67 10.93 -18.12
CA THR A 150 -4.91 10.19 -19.13
C THR A 150 -4.18 8.96 -18.57
N GLY A 151 -4.41 8.62 -17.31
CA GLY A 151 -3.83 7.49 -16.63
C GLY A 151 -2.88 7.88 -15.49
N ASP A 152 -2.30 6.86 -14.85
CA ASP A 152 -1.39 7.03 -13.71
C ASP A 152 -0.40 5.85 -13.63
N PHE A 153 0.60 5.97 -12.77
CA PHE A 153 1.58 4.94 -12.49
C PHE A 153 1.59 4.57 -11.02
N HIS A 154 2.02 3.36 -10.73
CA HIS A 154 2.17 2.88 -9.36
C HIS A 154 3.39 2.00 -9.19
N PHE A 155 4.09 2.21 -8.06
CA PHE A 155 5.30 1.48 -7.73
C PHE A 155 5.16 0.74 -6.41
N LEU A 156 5.69 -0.49 -6.39
CA LEU A 156 5.80 -1.30 -5.19
C LEU A 156 7.27 -1.72 -5.03
N LYS A 157 7.75 -1.78 -3.79
CA LYS A 157 9.08 -2.32 -3.48
C LYS A 157 9.03 -3.56 -2.61
N GLN A 158 9.94 -4.50 -2.83
CA GLN A 158 10.13 -5.65 -1.97
C GLN A 158 10.77 -5.20 -0.65
N VAL A 159 10.27 -5.71 0.48
CA VAL A 159 10.75 -5.40 1.82
C VAL A 159 11.19 -6.68 2.54
N GLY A 160 12.28 -6.58 3.32
CA GLY A 160 12.97 -7.71 3.92
C GLY A 160 12.70 -7.91 5.40
N SER A 161 12.24 -6.88 6.09
CA SER A 161 11.88 -6.96 7.51
C SER A 161 10.80 -5.95 7.86
N VAL A 162 10.16 -6.16 9.01
CA VAL A 162 9.15 -5.29 9.57
C VAL A 162 9.36 -5.15 11.08
N ARG A 163 9.12 -3.95 11.61
CA ARG A 163 8.97 -3.70 13.04
C ARG A 163 7.48 -3.57 13.35
N TYR A 164 7.00 -4.36 14.28
CA TYR A 164 5.59 -4.44 14.62
C TYR A 164 5.35 -4.21 16.11
N ARG A 165 4.44 -3.30 16.46
CA ARG A 165 4.00 -3.10 17.83
C ARG A 165 2.87 -4.06 18.15
N ILE A 166 3.11 -4.95 19.12
CA ILE A 166 2.12 -5.92 19.59
C ILE A 166 0.93 -5.17 20.21
N ARG A 167 -0.27 -5.55 19.82
CA ARG A 167 -1.54 -4.98 20.27
C ARG A 167 -2.21 -5.85 21.32
N PRO A 168 -3.11 -5.30 22.13
CA PRO A 168 -4.06 -6.12 22.89
C PRO A 168 -4.84 -7.04 21.93
N GLY A 169 -4.93 -8.33 22.27
CA GLY A 169 -5.63 -9.33 21.45
C GLY A 169 -4.80 -9.98 20.34
N ASP A 170 -3.60 -9.48 20.05
CA ASP A 170 -2.73 -10.12 19.06
C ASP A 170 -2.33 -11.54 19.48
N THR A 171 -2.29 -12.43 18.49
CA THR A 171 -1.81 -13.80 18.68
C THR A 171 -0.61 -14.06 17.77
N VAL A 172 0.28 -14.97 18.21
CA VAL A 172 1.42 -15.40 17.38
C VAL A 172 0.97 -15.91 16.01
N LYS A 173 -0.13 -16.69 15.97
CA LYS A 173 -0.69 -17.21 14.72
C LYS A 173 -1.28 -16.11 13.85
N GLY A 174 -1.96 -15.13 14.44
CA GLY A 174 -2.56 -13.98 13.72
C GLY A 174 -1.49 -13.13 13.07
N ILE A 175 -0.47 -12.70 13.83
CA ILE A 175 0.66 -11.93 13.31
C ILE A 175 1.39 -12.73 12.21
N ALA A 176 1.70 -14.01 12.46
CA ALA A 176 2.38 -14.85 11.49
C ALA A 176 1.60 -15.03 10.19
N ALA A 177 0.28 -15.22 10.27
CA ALA A 177 -0.60 -15.34 9.11
C ALA A 177 -0.65 -14.05 8.29
N PHE A 178 -0.78 -12.90 8.96
CA PHE A 178 -0.81 -11.60 8.30
C PHE A 178 0.50 -11.32 7.55
N PHE A 179 1.64 -11.49 8.22
CA PHE A 179 2.95 -11.22 7.61
C PHE A 179 3.50 -12.38 6.77
N ARG A 180 2.71 -13.47 6.59
CA ARG A 180 3.09 -14.65 5.79
C ARG A 180 4.39 -15.30 6.24
N VAL A 181 4.64 -15.30 7.53
CA VAL A 181 5.80 -15.96 8.15
C VAL A 181 5.36 -17.17 8.99
N LYS A 182 6.33 -18.00 9.40
CA LYS A 182 6.04 -19.12 10.29
C LYS A 182 5.89 -18.63 11.74
N PRO A 183 5.01 -19.22 12.57
CA PRO A 183 4.79 -18.80 13.96
C PRO A 183 6.06 -18.72 14.82
N HIS A 184 7.02 -19.59 14.59
CA HIS A 184 8.28 -19.58 15.34
C HIS A 184 9.11 -18.31 15.09
N VAL A 185 8.98 -17.67 13.92
CA VAL A 185 9.65 -16.39 13.60
C VAL A 185 9.17 -15.29 14.55
N ILE A 186 7.85 -15.22 14.78
CA ILE A 186 7.26 -14.27 15.73
C ILE A 186 7.68 -14.58 17.16
N LEU A 187 7.69 -15.87 17.56
CA LEU A 187 8.13 -16.27 18.89
C LEU A 187 9.61 -15.95 19.14
N SER A 188 10.46 -16.14 18.14
CA SER A 188 11.89 -15.80 18.24
C SER A 188 12.07 -14.28 18.37
N ALA A 189 11.39 -13.50 17.55
CA ALA A 189 11.40 -12.02 17.64
C ALA A 189 10.91 -11.54 19.02
N ALA A 190 9.85 -12.14 19.56
CA ALA A 190 9.32 -11.78 20.87
C ALA A 190 10.27 -12.09 22.04
N ARG A 191 11.15 -13.08 21.90
CA ARG A 191 12.19 -13.40 22.91
C ARG A 191 13.31 -12.37 22.94
N VAL A 192 13.70 -11.84 21.77
CA VAL A 192 14.82 -10.91 21.61
C VAL A 192 14.37 -9.45 21.83
N SER A 193 13.07 -9.20 21.82
CA SER A 193 12.51 -7.86 21.96
C SER A 193 13.00 -7.17 23.23
N LYS A 194 13.76 -6.09 23.08
CA LYS A 194 14.15 -5.17 24.16
C LYS A 194 12.93 -4.34 24.62
N ALA A 195 13.09 -3.65 25.76
CA ALA A 195 12.08 -2.74 26.32
C ALA A 195 11.54 -1.75 25.26
N PRO A 196 10.32 -1.20 25.42
CA PRO A 196 9.76 -0.28 24.46
C PRO A 196 10.75 0.85 24.19
N LEU A 197 11.18 0.95 22.94
CA LEU A 197 11.88 2.12 22.44
C LEU A 197 10.90 3.31 22.55
N SER A 198 11.44 4.53 22.57
CA SER A 198 10.64 5.76 22.67
C SER A 198 9.33 5.71 21.88
N PRO A 199 8.23 6.31 22.40
CA PRO A 199 6.97 6.44 21.65
C PRO A 199 7.13 7.04 20.25
N ASN A 200 8.23 7.76 20.02
CA ASN A 200 8.56 8.44 18.76
C ASN A 200 9.42 7.61 17.80
N ASP A 201 9.57 6.30 18.02
CA ASP A 201 10.33 5.44 17.11
C ASP A 201 9.54 5.21 15.81
N GLY A 202 9.75 6.11 14.86
CA GLY A 202 8.96 6.24 13.62
C GLY A 202 9.00 5.05 12.66
N ASP A 203 9.85 4.04 12.94
CA ASP A 203 9.93 2.82 12.13
C ASP A 203 8.89 1.75 12.52
N VAL A 204 8.07 2.02 13.53
CA VAL A 204 7.12 1.06 14.08
C VAL A 204 5.80 1.18 13.38
N VAL A 205 5.28 0.06 12.90
CA VAL A 205 3.91 -0.02 12.46
C VAL A 205 2.99 0.14 13.67
N ASN A 206 2.37 1.29 13.79
CA ASN A 206 1.45 1.62 14.88
C ASN A 206 0.03 1.15 14.58
N SER A 207 -0.73 0.88 15.64
CA SER A 207 -2.08 0.35 15.58
C SER A 207 -3.13 1.31 15.00
N ASN A 208 -2.84 2.62 15.00
CA ASN A 208 -3.78 3.64 14.52
C ASN A 208 -3.74 3.82 13.00
N ASP A 209 -2.83 3.12 12.34
CA ASP A 209 -2.80 3.15 10.89
C ASP A 209 -3.98 2.32 10.39
N GLU A 210 -4.88 2.93 9.63
CA GLU A 210 -6.03 2.28 8.96
C GLU A 210 -5.65 1.04 8.15
N LEU A 211 -4.37 0.77 8.05
CA LEU A 211 -3.65 -0.23 7.30
C LEU A 211 -3.76 -1.65 7.84
N PHE A 212 -4.01 -1.78 9.13
CA PHE A 212 -4.00 -3.06 9.82
C PHE A 212 -5.35 -3.33 10.46
N ARG A 213 -6.41 -3.45 9.66
CA ARG A 213 -7.67 -4.05 10.13
C ARG A 213 -7.47 -5.56 10.33
N LEU A 214 -6.68 -5.90 11.35
CA LEU A 214 -6.58 -7.28 11.88
C LEU A 214 -7.92 -7.75 12.48
N ASP A 215 -8.85 -6.86 12.75
CA ASP A 215 -10.18 -7.09 13.23
C ASP A 215 -11.03 -8.01 12.33
N LYS A 216 -10.68 -8.14 11.06
CA LYS A 216 -11.31 -9.13 10.16
C LYS A 216 -10.72 -10.54 10.26
N LEU A 217 -9.60 -10.72 10.94
CA LEU A 217 -9.08 -12.03 11.27
C LEU A 217 -9.69 -12.48 12.62
N ASN A 218 -10.93 -12.98 12.59
CA ASN A 218 -11.55 -13.73 13.70
C ASN A 218 -10.73 -14.98 14.01
N VAL A 219 -9.54 -14.80 14.59
CA VAL A 219 -8.70 -15.89 15.07
C VAL A 219 -8.83 -15.95 16.60
N THR A 220 -9.93 -16.50 17.06
CA THR A 220 -10.09 -16.94 18.45
C THR A 220 -9.10 -18.06 18.74
N HIS A 221 -7.89 -17.73 19.16
CA HIS A 221 -6.97 -18.72 19.70
C HIS A 221 -6.25 -18.19 20.94
N ARG A 222 -6.62 -18.79 22.08
CA ARG A 222 -6.01 -18.64 23.38
C ARG A 222 -4.59 -19.23 23.39
N ASN A 223 -3.60 -18.45 22.99
CA ASN A 223 -2.18 -18.73 23.31
C ASN A 223 -1.40 -17.42 23.34
N THR A 224 -1.75 -16.57 24.30
CA THR A 224 -1.23 -15.20 24.48
C THR A 224 0.00 -15.13 25.39
N THR A 225 0.51 -16.25 25.89
CA THR A 225 1.46 -16.29 27.00
C THR A 225 2.82 -15.66 26.77
N ARG A 226 3.15 -15.22 25.54
CA ARG A 226 4.47 -14.62 25.23
C ARG A 226 4.44 -13.28 24.51
N LEU A 227 3.28 -12.82 24.07
CA LEU A 227 3.14 -11.53 23.44
C LEU A 227 2.68 -10.48 24.50
N ARG A 228 3.53 -9.49 24.76
CA ARG A 228 3.17 -8.38 25.66
C ARG A 228 2.75 -7.20 24.84
N PRO A 229 1.48 -6.72 24.95
CA PRO A 229 1.03 -5.51 24.26
C PRO A 229 1.95 -4.31 24.50
N GLY A 230 2.12 -3.49 23.49
CA GLY A 230 3.02 -2.33 23.51
C GLY A 230 4.48 -2.66 23.16
N ARG A 231 4.92 -3.90 23.27
CA ARG A 231 6.28 -4.27 22.85
C ARG A 231 6.43 -4.26 21.34
N ILE A 232 7.61 -3.87 20.88
CA ILE A 232 7.98 -3.87 19.47
C ILE A 232 8.83 -5.11 19.19
N ILE A 233 8.45 -5.84 18.15
CA ILE A 233 9.19 -6.97 17.61
C ILE A 233 9.67 -6.65 16.20
N GLU A 234 10.87 -7.08 15.85
CA GLU A 234 11.39 -7.00 14.49
C GLU A 234 11.65 -8.39 13.97
N PHE A 235 11.18 -8.66 12.75
CA PHE A 235 11.33 -9.99 12.15
C PHE A 235 11.42 -9.91 10.63
N PRO A 236 12.08 -10.91 9.98
CA PRO A 236 12.18 -10.98 8.54
C PRO A 236 10.83 -11.27 7.89
N VAL A 237 10.59 -10.64 6.75
CA VAL A 237 9.45 -10.87 5.86
C VAL A 237 9.92 -10.95 4.41
N ASN A 238 9.04 -11.41 3.52
CA ASN A 238 9.20 -11.30 2.08
C ASN A 238 7.89 -10.79 1.49
N LEU A 239 7.68 -9.51 1.63
CA LEU A 239 6.44 -8.82 1.26
C LEU A 239 6.73 -7.63 0.36
N TRP A 240 5.65 -6.99 -0.10
CA TRP A 240 5.74 -5.82 -0.94
C TRP A 240 5.01 -4.65 -0.30
N GLY A 241 5.73 -3.53 -0.22
CA GLY A 241 5.19 -2.28 0.29
C GLY A 241 5.00 -1.27 -0.83
N HIS A 242 3.96 -0.44 -0.68
CA HIS A 242 3.68 0.67 -1.58
C HIS A 242 3.10 1.86 -0.82
N LYS A 243 3.03 3.02 -1.46
CA LYS A 243 2.40 4.24 -0.94
C LYS A 243 1.41 4.77 -1.97
N GLN A 244 0.17 5.01 -1.56
CA GLN A 244 -0.85 5.55 -2.46
C GLN A 244 -0.74 7.08 -2.55
N GLY A 245 -0.08 7.56 -3.60
CA GLY A 245 0.02 9.00 -3.88
C GLY A 245 0.35 9.82 -2.63
N TRP A 246 -0.42 10.88 -2.39
CA TRP A 246 -0.33 11.75 -1.21
C TRP A 246 -1.33 11.40 -0.10
N ALA A 247 -2.23 10.42 -0.33
CA ALA A 247 -3.37 10.21 0.54
C ALA A 247 -3.04 9.49 1.86
N GLY A 248 -1.96 8.75 1.93
CA GLY A 248 -1.65 7.95 3.10
C GLY A 248 -0.17 7.57 3.22
N GLY A 249 0.15 6.88 4.30
CA GLY A 249 1.44 6.26 4.49
C GLY A 249 1.63 4.97 3.69
N PRO A 250 2.76 4.29 3.86
CA PRO A 250 3.05 3.03 3.20
C PRO A 250 2.13 1.89 3.63
N LEU A 251 1.81 1.00 2.70
CA LEU A 251 0.94 -0.16 2.84
C LEU A 251 1.67 -1.46 2.53
N LEU A 252 1.29 -2.56 3.20
CA LEU A 252 1.68 -3.94 2.85
C LEU A 252 0.53 -4.75 2.24
N ILE A 253 -0.63 -4.12 2.06
CA ILE A 253 -1.87 -4.75 1.61
C ILE A 253 -2.32 -4.16 0.29
N ASP A 254 -2.99 -4.98 -0.51
CA ASP A 254 -3.63 -4.59 -1.77
C ASP A 254 -5.03 -3.97 -1.55
N ALA A 255 -5.70 -3.60 -2.62
CA ALA A 255 -7.04 -3.00 -2.59
C ALA A 255 -8.11 -3.92 -1.97
N SER A 256 -7.87 -5.21 -1.84
CA SER A 256 -8.75 -6.16 -1.14
C SER A 256 -8.35 -6.40 0.32
N GLY A 257 -7.36 -5.66 0.85
CA GLY A 257 -6.87 -5.81 2.22
C GLY A 257 -5.99 -7.05 2.43
N LYS A 258 -5.48 -7.68 1.37
CA LYS A 258 -4.61 -8.85 1.45
C LYS A 258 -3.15 -8.45 1.36
N THR A 259 -2.32 -9.07 2.20
CA THR A 259 -0.87 -8.87 2.19
C THR A 259 -0.27 -9.20 0.82
N ILE A 260 0.54 -8.30 0.27
CA ILE A 260 1.11 -8.43 -1.07
C ILE A 260 2.37 -9.30 -1.01
N VAL A 261 2.30 -10.49 -1.63
CA VAL A 261 3.41 -11.44 -1.75
C VAL A 261 4.05 -11.39 -3.15
N ASP A 262 3.24 -11.20 -4.18
CA ASP A 262 3.67 -10.94 -5.56
C ASP A 262 2.75 -9.85 -6.13
N PRO A 263 3.26 -8.65 -6.45
CA PRO A 263 2.45 -7.55 -6.96
C PRO A 263 1.66 -7.89 -8.21
N ARG A 264 2.17 -8.79 -9.06
CA ARG A 264 1.48 -9.22 -10.30
C ARG A 264 0.22 -10.06 -10.03
N LYS A 265 0.01 -10.49 -8.78
CA LYS A 265 -1.14 -11.26 -8.30
C LYS A 265 -1.99 -10.50 -7.28
N ALA A 266 -1.59 -9.28 -6.96
CA ALA A 266 -2.30 -8.39 -6.06
C ALA A 266 -3.48 -7.72 -6.77
N ASN A 267 -4.51 -7.38 -5.99
CA ASN A 267 -5.58 -6.52 -6.47
C ASN A 267 -5.12 -5.05 -6.38
N LEU A 268 -4.77 -4.47 -7.52
CA LEU A 268 -4.36 -3.05 -7.60
C LEU A 268 -5.49 -2.17 -8.17
N ASN A 269 -6.74 -2.57 -7.99
CA ASN A 269 -7.93 -1.79 -8.35
C ASN A 269 -8.44 -1.01 -7.13
N TYR A 270 -8.08 0.25 -7.05
CA TYR A 270 -8.44 1.16 -5.95
C TYR A 270 -9.70 1.98 -6.26
N HIS A 271 -10.74 1.34 -6.85
CA HIS A 271 -12.00 2.00 -7.16
C HIS A 271 -12.58 2.77 -5.93
N PRO A 272 -13.07 4.01 -6.08
CA PRO A 272 -13.29 4.79 -7.32
C PRO A 272 -12.02 5.46 -7.91
N GLY A 273 -10.83 5.13 -7.45
CA GLY A 273 -9.57 5.64 -7.97
C GLY A 273 -9.03 4.84 -9.17
N PHE A 274 -7.70 4.78 -9.27
CA PHE A 274 -7.01 4.14 -10.38
C PHE A 274 -6.99 2.61 -10.29
N HIS A 275 -7.12 1.96 -11.45
CA HIS A 275 -6.88 0.54 -11.61
C HIS A 275 -5.54 0.31 -12.33
N TYR A 276 -4.49 -0.04 -11.57
CA TYR A 276 -3.15 -0.29 -12.11
C TYR A 276 -3.05 -1.72 -12.68
N SER A 277 -3.79 -1.97 -13.74
CA SER A 277 -3.96 -3.30 -14.33
C SER A 277 -2.77 -3.78 -15.16
N LYS A 278 -1.95 -2.86 -15.67
CA LYS A 278 -0.87 -3.18 -16.60
C LYS A 278 0.49 -3.21 -15.89
N PHE A 279 1.04 -4.40 -15.70
CA PHE A 279 2.43 -4.57 -15.28
C PHE A 279 3.37 -4.11 -16.39
N CYS A 280 4.32 -3.22 -16.06
CA CYS A 280 5.27 -2.66 -17.04
C CYS A 280 6.67 -3.25 -16.91
N SER A 281 7.24 -3.23 -15.70
CA SER A 281 8.65 -3.56 -15.54
C SER A 281 8.99 -3.94 -14.11
N ALA A 282 10.07 -4.71 -13.96
CA ALA A 282 10.73 -4.95 -12.67
C ALA A 282 12.16 -4.38 -12.72
N TRP A 283 12.58 -3.85 -11.58
CA TRP A 283 13.81 -3.12 -11.41
C TRP A 283 14.63 -3.68 -10.27
N ALA A 284 15.93 -3.79 -10.44
CA ALA A 284 16.89 -3.82 -9.36
C ALA A 284 17.29 -2.37 -9.05
N VAL A 285 16.93 -1.89 -7.86
CA VAL A 285 17.18 -0.52 -7.40
C VAL A 285 18.28 -0.54 -6.35
N ARG A 286 19.35 0.24 -6.58
CA ARG A 286 20.49 0.32 -5.65
C ARG A 286 20.10 1.12 -4.41
N LYS A 287 20.25 0.50 -3.26
CA LYS A 287 19.87 1.11 -1.98
C LYS A 287 20.65 2.39 -1.72
N GLY A 288 19.93 3.48 -1.40
CA GLY A 288 20.53 4.78 -1.05
C GLY A 288 21.15 5.57 -2.21
N VAL A 289 21.00 5.10 -3.47
CA VAL A 289 21.61 5.75 -4.66
C VAL A 289 20.57 6.26 -5.64
N ALA A 290 19.45 5.56 -5.77
CA ALA A 290 18.39 5.91 -6.71
C ALA A 290 17.71 7.26 -6.35
N ARG A 291 17.29 7.98 -7.40
CA ARG A 291 16.68 9.32 -7.29
C ARG A 291 15.35 9.39 -8.03
N THR A 292 14.46 10.23 -7.56
CA THR A 292 13.11 10.35 -8.14
C THR A 292 12.63 11.80 -8.29
N GLY A 293 13.25 12.75 -7.66
CA GLY A 293 12.68 14.08 -7.54
C GLY A 293 13.56 15.22 -7.97
N ALA A 294 12.97 16.40 -8.09
CA ALA A 294 13.59 17.64 -8.52
C ALA A 294 14.72 18.18 -7.59
N ASN A 295 15.00 17.52 -6.47
CA ASN A 295 16.12 17.88 -5.59
C ASN A 295 17.44 17.29 -6.09
N ALA A 296 17.62 17.19 -7.38
CA ALA A 296 18.90 16.79 -8.00
C ALA A 296 20.01 17.86 -7.88
N ASN A 297 19.73 18.99 -7.25
CA ASN A 297 20.74 19.98 -6.90
C ASN A 297 21.42 19.56 -5.60
N ARG A 298 22.28 18.57 -5.67
CA ARG A 298 23.43 18.31 -4.81
C ARG A 298 24.58 17.83 -5.67
#